data_75818a9750d7f3f1548b59473ef81d44
#
_entry.id   75818a9750d7f3f1548b59473ef81d44
#
_cell.length_a   1.000
_cell.length_b   1.000
_cell.length_c   1.000
_cell.angle_alpha   90.00
_cell.angle_beta   90.00
_cell.angle_gamma   90.00
#
_symmetry.space_group_name_H-M   'P 1'
#
loop_
_entity.id
_entity.type
_entity.pdbx_description
1 polymer ?
#
loop_
_entity_poly.entity_id
_entity_poly.type
_entity_poly.pdbx_seq_one_letter_code
_entity_poly.pdbx_strand_id
1 'polypeptide(L)'
;MTDAVPEAPPSDYRLLVPRDWFRVDLTQDRWRGQLKTYVDREFAGSRTPPEAARTVWVALRNTAENGRSRGALEFFLRSESPEASDLPASLLISWPPMPRGAAPAPEGFAGALAQRRGPGADVDIIDLPAGRTVQVRGETTLDFHIRMPGDAGYFHLAFSMPLSGTDSPMGDLCDAMAHSLRWV
;
A
#
# COMPACT_ATOMS: atom_id res chain seq x y z
N MET A 1 18.48 19.35 -29.25
CA MET A 1 18.58 18.78 -27.91
C MET A 1 17.75 19.67 -27.01
N THR A 2 16.52 19.25 -26.73
CA THR A 2 15.66 19.95 -25.77
C THR A 2 16.10 19.47 -24.41
N ASP A 3 16.84 20.32 -23.67
CA ASP A 3 17.08 20.08 -22.24
C ASP A 3 15.72 20.02 -21.57
N ALA A 4 15.30 18.80 -21.23
CA ALA A 4 14.14 18.62 -20.39
C ALA A 4 14.47 19.26 -19.02
N VAL A 5 13.76 20.34 -18.70
CA VAL A 5 13.82 20.94 -17.37
C VAL A 5 13.54 19.82 -16.37
N PRO A 6 14.43 19.56 -15.40
CA PRO A 6 14.19 18.50 -14.43
C PRO A 6 12.88 18.79 -13.71
N GLU A 7 11.96 17.83 -13.82
CA GLU A 7 10.67 17.92 -13.19
C GLU A 7 10.86 18.05 -11.67
N ALA A 8 10.20 19.02 -11.05
CA ALA A 8 10.33 19.23 -9.61
C ALA A 8 9.76 18.00 -8.84
N PRO A 9 10.36 17.61 -7.71
CA PRO A 9 9.78 16.58 -6.88
C PRO A 9 8.37 16.98 -6.43
N PRO A 10 7.41 16.04 -6.36
CA PRO A 10 6.06 16.34 -5.92
C PRO A 10 6.04 16.78 -4.45
N SER A 11 5.09 17.62 -4.10
CA SER A 11 4.87 18.06 -2.72
C SER A 11 3.82 17.22 -2.00
N ASP A 12 2.91 16.59 -2.74
CA ASP A 12 1.81 15.78 -2.25
C ASP A 12 1.30 14.85 -3.35
N TYR A 13 0.31 14.03 -3.02
CA TYR A 13 -0.34 13.11 -3.95
C TYR A 13 -1.85 13.08 -3.74
N ARG A 14 -2.57 12.63 -4.76
CA ARG A 14 -4.00 12.31 -4.71
C ARG A 14 -4.22 10.89 -5.17
N LEU A 15 -4.98 10.13 -4.38
CA LEU A 15 -5.35 8.75 -4.67
C LEU A 15 -6.86 8.60 -4.43
N LEU A 16 -7.57 7.99 -5.38
CA LEU A 16 -8.98 7.68 -5.21
C LEU A 16 -9.11 6.36 -4.47
N VAL A 17 -9.50 6.44 -3.20
CA VAL A 17 -9.82 5.29 -2.37
C VAL A 17 -11.34 5.28 -2.13
N PRO A 18 -12.04 4.15 -2.34
CA PRO A 18 -13.48 4.07 -2.09
C PRO A 18 -13.84 4.41 -0.64
N ARG A 19 -15.03 4.99 -0.45
CA ARG A 19 -15.47 5.50 0.88
C ARG A 19 -15.67 4.41 1.93
N ASP A 20 -15.84 3.17 1.52
CA ASP A 20 -16.00 2.01 2.40
C ASP A 20 -14.67 1.45 2.93
N TRP A 21 -13.55 2.07 2.53
CA TRP A 21 -12.25 1.81 3.14
C TRP A 21 -12.04 2.71 4.36
N PHE A 22 -11.72 2.11 5.49
CA PHE A 22 -11.43 2.84 6.73
C PHE A 22 -9.99 3.37 6.70
N ARG A 23 -9.83 4.67 6.86
CA ARG A 23 -8.51 5.34 6.84
C ARG A 23 -7.93 5.47 8.24
N VAL A 24 -6.67 5.07 8.39
CA VAL A 24 -5.82 5.31 9.56
C VAL A 24 -4.68 6.24 9.13
N ASP A 25 -4.58 7.39 9.74
CA ASP A 25 -3.51 8.36 9.47
C ASP A 25 -2.30 8.03 10.34
N LEU A 26 -1.26 7.44 9.74
CA LEU A 26 -0.05 6.99 10.43
C LEU A 26 0.90 8.15 10.79
N THR A 27 0.67 9.34 10.29
CA THR A 27 1.43 10.55 10.66
C THR A 27 1.05 11.08 12.03
N GLN A 28 -0.15 10.73 12.51
CA GLN A 28 -0.69 11.16 13.79
C GLN A 28 -0.28 10.22 14.93
N ASP A 29 0.00 10.75 16.11
CA ASP A 29 0.34 9.95 17.29
C ASP A 29 -0.82 9.05 17.75
N ARG A 30 -2.06 9.46 17.48
CA ARG A 30 -3.29 8.71 17.81
C ARG A 30 -3.66 7.60 16.81
N TRP A 31 -2.82 7.25 15.87
CA TRP A 31 -3.11 6.22 14.86
C TRP A 31 -3.53 4.87 15.46
N ARG A 32 -2.94 4.50 16.62
CA ARG A 32 -3.34 3.26 17.32
C ARG A 32 -4.80 3.29 17.77
N GLY A 33 -5.27 4.44 18.24
CA GLY A 33 -6.67 4.63 18.59
C GLY A 33 -7.60 4.54 17.38
N GLN A 34 -7.20 5.11 16.24
CA GLN A 34 -7.96 4.98 14.98
C GLN A 34 -8.05 3.52 14.54
N LEU A 35 -6.93 2.79 14.56
CA LEU A 35 -6.89 1.38 14.20
C LEU A 35 -7.73 0.52 15.16
N LYS A 36 -7.67 0.82 16.46
CA LYS A 36 -8.52 0.14 17.45
C LYS A 36 -10.02 0.39 17.18
N THR A 37 -10.39 1.61 16.81
CA THR A 37 -11.77 1.93 16.43
C THR A 37 -12.24 1.07 15.26
N TYR A 38 -11.40 0.84 14.26
CA TYR A 38 -11.72 -0.05 13.16
C TYR A 38 -12.01 -1.47 13.66
N VAL A 39 -11.09 -2.06 14.43
CA VAL A 39 -11.24 -3.42 14.95
C VAL A 39 -12.49 -3.55 15.82
N ASP A 40 -12.72 -2.60 16.74
CA ASP A 40 -13.89 -2.62 17.62
C ASP A 40 -15.21 -2.55 16.81
N ARG A 41 -15.25 -1.79 15.72
CA ARG A 41 -16.43 -1.70 14.85
C ARG A 41 -16.69 -2.97 14.06
N GLU A 42 -15.64 -3.59 13.51
CA GLU A 42 -15.76 -4.84 12.74
C GLU A 42 -16.23 -6.01 13.61
N PHE A 43 -15.79 -6.04 14.87
CA PHE A 43 -16.15 -7.09 15.80
C PHE A 43 -17.40 -6.77 16.66
N ALA A 44 -17.98 -5.57 16.53
CA ALA A 44 -19.18 -5.18 17.25
C ALA A 44 -20.36 -6.08 16.88
N GLY A 45 -20.96 -6.74 17.87
CA GLY A 45 -22.11 -7.64 17.69
C GLY A 45 -21.79 -8.96 16.98
N SER A 46 -20.52 -9.25 16.70
CA SER A 46 -20.10 -10.52 16.12
C SER A 46 -20.15 -11.63 17.17
N ARG A 47 -20.42 -12.86 16.72
CA ARG A 47 -20.31 -14.06 17.57
C ARG A 47 -18.88 -14.61 17.65
N THR A 48 -17.94 -13.89 17.07
CA THR A 48 -16.54 -14.28 16.98
C THR A 48 -15.90 -14.22 18.36
N PRO A 49 -15.04 -15.19 18.72
CA PRO A 49 -14.34 -15.18 20.00
C PRO A 49 -13.47 -13.91 20.17
N PRO A 50 -13.33 -13.38 21.41
CA PRO A 50 -12.51 -12.20 21.68
C PRO A 50 -11.03 -12.35 21.26
N GLU A 51 -10.53 -13.57 21.21
CA GLU A 51 -9.17 -13.89 20.75
C GLU A 51 -8.97 -13.55 19.28
N ALA A 52 -9.98 -13.72 18.44
CA ALA A 52 -9.90 -13.37 17.02
C ALA A 52 -9.73 -11.85 16.82
N ALA A 53 -10.50 -11.04 17.53
CA ALA A 53 -10.35 -9.58 17.52
C ALA A 53 -8.93 -9.16 17.96
N ARG A 54 -8.40 -9.80 19.00
CA ARG A 54 -7.04 -9.56 19.47
C ARG A 54 -5.99 -9.96 18.44
N THR A 55 -6.16 -11.08 17.77
CA THR A 55 -5.25 -11.56 16.71
C THR A 55 -5.21 -10.57 15.55
N VAL A 56 -6.38 -10.14 15.07
CA VAL A 56 -6.48 -9.12 14.01
C VAL A 56 -5.85 -7.80 14.45
N TRP A 57 -6.17 -7.33 15.66
CA TRP A 57 -5.57 -6.13 16.23
C TRP A 57 -4.04 -6.18 16.21
N VAL A 58 -3.45 -7.27 16.73
CA VAL A 58 -1.99 -7.43 16.80
C VAL A 58 -1.37 -7.44 15.42
N ALA A 59 -1.95 -8.17 14.46
CA ALA A 59 -1.46 -8.24 13.10
C ALA A 59 -1.47 -6.87 12.42
N LEU A 60 -2.60 -6.16 12.48
CA LEU A 60 -2.74 -4.82 11.87
C LEU A 60 -1.84 -3.78 12.54
N ARG A 61 -1.73 -3.81 13.86
CA ARG A 61 -0.82 -2.94 14.61
C ARG A 61 0.63 -3.16 14.20
N ASN A 62 1.07 -4.41 14.10
CA ASN A 62 2.44 -4.72 13.70
C ASN A 62 2.72 -4.26 12.26
N THR A 63 1.77 -4.44 11.35
CA THR A 63 1.87 -3.93 9.97
C THR A 63 2.02 -2.40 9.96
N ALA A 64 1.19 -1.70 10.72
CA ALA A 64 1.24 -0.23 10.81
C ALA A 64 2.55 0.27 11.44
N GLU A 65 3.02 -0.35 12.52
CA GLU A 65 4.28 0.00 13.18
C GLU A 65 5.49 -0.20 12.27
N ASN A 66 5.57 -1.36 11.61
CA ASN A 66 6.63 -1.67 10.65
C ASN A 66 6.58 -0.73 9.43
N GLY A 67 5.38 -0.43 8.95
CA GLY A 67 5.17 0.53 7.87
C GLY A 67 5.65 1.92 8.27
N ARG A 68 5.22 2.41 9.41
CA ARG A 68 5.57 3.74 9.93
C ARG A 68 7.09 3.92 10.07
N SER A 69 7.80 2.91 10.53
CA SER A 69 9.27 2.94 10.62
C SER A 69 9.97 3.05 9.26
N ARG A 70 9.25 2.79 8.17
CA ARG A 70 9.74 2.84 6.78
C ARG A 70 9.14 3.97 5.96
N GLY A 71 8.49 4.95 6.61
CA GLY A 71 7.90 6.10 5.96
C GLY A 71 6.45 5.93 5.50
N ALA A 72 5.70 5.00 6.08
CA ALA A 72 4.27 4.88 5.80
C ALA A 72 3.50 6.08 6.35
N LEU A 73 2.56 6.59 5.54
CA LEU A 73 1.76 7.78 5.80
C LEU A 73 0.32 7.43 6.17
N GLU A 74 -0.25 6.47 5.46
CA GLU A 74 -1.67 6.10 5.57
C GLU A 74 -1.84 4.59 5.49
N PHE A 75 -2.84 4.09 6.20
CA PHE A 75 -3.24 2.70 6.19
C PHE A 75 -4.75 2.61 6.01
N PHE A 76 -5.19 2.00 4.92
CA PHE A 76 -6.60 1.81 4.60
C PHE A 76 -6.98 0.35 4.78
N LEU A 77 -8.17 0.11 5.31
CA LEU A 77 -8.67 -1.21 5.68
C LEU A 77 -10.09 -1.39 5.17
N ARG A 78 -10.38 -2.56 4.62
CA ARG A 78 -11.72 -2.96 4.22
C ARG A 78 -11.96 -4.42 4.52
N SER A 79 -13.03 -4.73 5.25
CA SER A 79 -13.45 -6.11 5.45
C SER A 79 -13.85 -6.76 4.12
N GLU A 80 -13.34 -7.95 3.85
CA GLU A 80 -13.69 -8.75 2.66
C GLU A 80 -14.82 -9.75 2.94
N SER A 81 -15.14 -9.97 4.23
CA SER A 81 -16.14 -10.93 4.67
C SER A 81 -17.04 -10.30 5.72
N PRO A 82 -18.35 -10.67 5.77
CA PRO A 82 -19.22 -10.29 6.88
C PRO A 82 -18.81 -10.97 8.19
N GLU A 83 -17.97 -11.99 8.15
CA GLU A 83 -17.39 -12.64 9.33
C GLU A 83 -16.07 -11.95 9.67
N ALA A 84 -16.07 -11.17 10.75
CA ALA A 84 -14.93 -10.35 11.17
C ALA A 84 -13.72 -11.14 11.69
N SER A 85 -13.66 -12.46 11.50
CA SER A 85 -12.57 -13.32 11.98
C SER A 85 -11.31 -13.24 11.13
N ASP A 86 -11.43 -12.73 9.89
CA ASP A 86 -10.34 -12.70 8.93
C ASP A 86 -9.64 -11.34 8.89
N LEU A 87 -8.38 -11.35 8.45
CA LEU A 87 -7.68 -10.11 8.16
C LEU A 87 -8.36 -9.39 7.00
N PRO A 88 -8.56 -8.06 7.12
CA PRO A 88 -9.17 -7.27 6.04
C PRO A 88 -8.24 -7.15 4.85
N ALA A 89 -8.80 -6.78 3.69
CA ALA A 89 -8.02 -6.16 2.64
C ALA A 89 -7.41 -4.85 3.15
N SER A 90 -6.20 -4.55 2.73
CA SER A 90 -5.49 -3.36 3.19
C SER A 90 -4.69 -2.68 2.09
N LEU A 91 -4.50 -1.37 2.24
CA LEU A 91 -3.57 -0.56 1.47
C LEU A 91 -2.68 0.21 2.44
N LEU A 92 -1.39 -0.02 2.38
CA LEU A 92 -0.39 0.79 3.07
C LEU A 92 0.28 1.72 2.06
N ILE A 93 0.20 3.03 2.32
CA ILE A 93 0.82 4.06 1.49
C ILE A 93 2.09 4.53 2.17
N SER A 94 3.22 4.46 1.46
CA SER A 94 4.51 4.85 2.00
C SER A 94 5.26 5.78 1.07
N TRP A 95 5.91 6.76 1.67
CA TRP A 95 6.86 7.65 1.02
C TRP A 95 8.21 7.52 1.74
N PRO A 96 8.98 6.47 1.42
CA PRO A 96 10.27 6.27 2.07
C PRO A 96 11.21 7.43 1.76
N PRO A 97 11.84 8.04 2.76
CA PRO A 97 12.82 9.09 2.52
C PRO A 97 14.01 8.51 1.75
N MET A 98 14.38 9.21 0.67
CA MET A 98 15.52 8.83 -0.16
C MET A 98 16.31 10.09 -0.54
N PRO A 99 17.65 10.06 -0.49
CA PRO A 99 18.46 11.15 -1.00
C PRO A 99 18.20 11.35 -2.50
N ARG A 100 18.19 12.61 -2.95
CA ARG A 100 18.01 12.91 -4.37
C ARG A 100 19.09 12.23 -5.22
N GLY A 101 18.70 11.66 -6.35
CA GLY A 101 19.58 10.94 -7.26
C GLY A 101 20.04 9.57 -6.76
N ALA A 102 19.56 9.10 -5.60
CA ALA A 102 19.87 7.78 -5.08
C ALA A 102 18.90 6.68 -5.54
N ALA A 103 17.80 7.09 -6.20
CA ALA A 103 16.80 6.13 -6.69
C ALA A 103 17.40 5.29 -7.84
N PRO A 104 17.44 3.94 -7.72
CA PRO A 104 17.87 3.10 -8.81
C PRO A 104 16.90 3.23 -10.00
N ALA A 105 17.40 2.98 -11.22
CA ALA A 105 16.54 2.87 -12.38
C ALA A 105 15.51 1.74 -12.19
N PRO A 106 14.31 1.83 -12.79
CA PRO A 106 13.26 0.82 -12.61
C PRO A 106 13.71 -0.61 -12.90
N GLU A 107 14.56 -0.82 -13.90
CA GLU A 107 15.11 -2.12 -14.30
C GLU A 107 15.98 -2.73 -13.19
N GLY A 108 16.88 -1.94 -12.62
CA GLY A 108 17.74 -2.36 -11.50
C GLY A 108 16.94 -2.62 -10.24
N PHE A 109 15.93 -1.78 -9.98
CA PHE A 109 15.04 -1.94 -8.83
C PHE A 109 14.15 -3.19 -8.96
N ALA A 110 13.59 -3.44 -10.14
CA ALA A 110 12.80 -4.65 -10.44
C ALA A 110 13.65 -5.92 -10.24
N GLY A 111 14.89 -5.93 -10.73
CA GLY A 111 15.81 -7.04 -10.53
C GLY A 111 16.11 -7.32 -9.04
N ALA A 112 16.34 -6.27 -8.25
CA ALA A 112 16.57 -6.40 -6.81
C ALA A 112 15.32 -6.92 -6.06
N LEU A 113 14.12 -6.48 -6.45
CA LEU A 113 12.86 -6.96 -5.89
C LEU A 113 12.63 -8.43 -6.24
N ALA A 114 12.85 -8.83 -7.49
CA ALA A 114 12.71 -10.20 -7.93
C ALA A 114 13.61 -11.16 -7.13
N GLN A 115 14.86 -10.76 -6.89
CA GLN A 115 15.79 -11.54 -6.07
C GLN A 115 15.32 -11.68 -4.61
N ARG A 116 14.74 -10.63 -4.03
CA ARG A 116 14.28 -10.64 -2.64
C ARG A 116 13.00 -11.45 -2.42
N ARG A 117 12.09 -11.41 -3.39
CA ARG A 117 10.77 -12.08 -3.30
C ARG A 117 10.85 -13.57 -3.63
N GLY A 118 11.86 -13.97 -4.39
CA GLY A 118 12.04 -15.36 -4.81
C GLY A 118 11.03 -15.82 -5.88
N PRO A 119 11.03 -17.10 -6.21
CA PRO A 119 10.13 -17.68 -7.20
C PRO A 119 8.67 -17.57 -6.71
N GLY A 120 7.76 -17.20 -7.60
CA GLY A 120 6.31 -17.10 -7.32
C GLY A 120 5.76 -15.69 -7.21
N ALA A 121 6.60 -14.65 -7.27
CA ALA A 121 6.15 -13.28 -7.44
C ALA A 121 6.49 -12.78 -8.84
N ASP A 122 5.49 -12.31 -9.57
CA ASP A 122 5.69 -11.65 -10.86
C ASP A 122 6.14 -10.20 -10.63
N VAL A 123 7.26 -9.82 -11.23
CA VAL A 123 7.80 -8.47 -11.16
C VAL A 123 7.85 -7.88 -12.57
N ASP A 124 7.04 -6.87 -12.79
CA ASP A 124 6.91 -6.18 -14.07
C ASP A 124 7.19 -4.69 -13.97
N ILE A 125 7.59 -4.10 -15.08
CA ILE A 125 7.69 -2.64 -15.22
C ILE A 125 6.54 -2.18 -16.08
N ILE A 126 5.68 -1.33 -15.51
CA ILE A 126 4.49 -0.79 -16.16
C ILE A 126 4.52 0.75 -16.11
N ASP A 127 3.72 1.37 -16.97
CA ASP A 127 3.51 2.80 -16.96
C ASP A 127 2.15 3.14 -16.35
N LEU A 128 2.16 3.79 -15.18
CA LEU A 128 0.98 4.40 -14.59
C LEU A 128 0.91 5.88 -14.98
N PRO A 129 -0.26 6.52 -14.93
CA PRO A 129 -0.35 7.96 -15.15
C PRO A 129 0.54 8.80 -14.22
N ALA A 130 0.88 8.27 -13.05
CA ALA A 130 1.77 8.91 -12.08
C ALA A 130 3.27 8.71 -12.37
N GLY A 131 3.63 7.77 -13.26
CA GLY A 131 5.01 7.51 -13.62
C GLY A 131 5.34 6.04 -13.83
N ARG A 132 6.58 5.81 -14.25
CA ARG A 132 7.11 4.47 -14.48
C ARG A 132 7.16 3.70 -13.17
N THR A 133 6.62 2.50 -13.15
CA THR A 133 6.29 1.76 -11.93
C THR A 133 6.82 0.35 -11.99
N VAL A 134 7.42 -0.12 -10.90
CA VAL A 134 7.71 -1.54 -10.70
C VAL A 134 6.53 -2.15 -9.95
N GLN A 135 5.80 -3.04 -10.61
CA GLN A 135 4.70 -3.80 -10.03
C GLN A 135 5.21 -5.16 -9.57
N VAL A 136 4.84 -5.56 -8.35
CA VAL A 136 5.09 -6.90 -7.84
C VAL A 136 3.75 -7.53 -7.49
N ARG A 137 3.40 -8.59 -8.20
CA ARG A 137 2.14 -9.32 -8.00
C ARG A 137 2.43 -10.68 -7.37
N GLY A 138 1.88 -10.90 -6.18
CA GLY A 138 1.81 -12.20 -5.53
C GLY A 138 0.40 -12.77 -5.57
N GLU A 139 0.17 -13.88 -4.90
CA GLU A 139 -1.15 -14.51 -4.81
C GLU A 139 -2.18 -13.62 -4.06
N THR A 140 -1.75 -12.99 -2.97
CA THR A 140 -2.60 -12.16 -2.10
C THR A 140 -2.07 -10.75 -1.90
N THR A 141 -0.98 -10.38 -2.56
CA THR A 141 -0.34 -9.06 -2.42
C THR A 141 -0.08 -8.44 -3.78
N LEU A 142 -0.24 -7.13 -3.84
CA LEU A 142 0.00 -6.34 -5.04
C LEU A 142 0.71 -5.06 -4.64
N ASP A 143 1.96 -4.92 -5.04
CA ASP A 143 2.80 -3.77 -4.71
C ASP A 143 3.07 -2.93 -5.95
N PHE A 144 2.95 -1.62 -5.84
CA PHE A 144 3.34 -0.65 -6.86
C PHE A 144 4.41 0.27 -6.29
N HIS A 145 5.59 0.23 -6.89
CA HIS A 145 6.67 1.16 -6.60
C HIS A 145 6.75 2.17 -7.74
N ILE A 146 6.14 3.33 -7.54
CA ILE A 146 5.99 4.38 -8.55
C ILE A 146 7.18 5.34 -8.47
N ARG A 147 7.95 5.47 -9.55
CA ARG A 147 9.06 6.42 -9.60
C ARG A 147 8.50 7.84 -9.56
N MET A 148 8.95 8.60 -8.57
CA MET A 148 8.53 9.98 -8.40
C MET A 148 9.26 10.93 -9.34
N PRO A 149 8.62 12.00 -9.81
CA PRO A 149 9.28 13.08 -10.55
C PRO A 149 10.47 13.67 -9.79
N GLY A 150 11.43 14.22 -10.51
CA GLY A 150 12.61 14.88 -9.92
C GLY A 150 13.57 13.94 -9.20
N ASP A 151 13.58 12.66 -9.53
CA ASP A 151 14.41 11.62 -8.88
C ASP A 151 14.26 11.59 -7.35
N ALA A 152 13.04 11.86 -6.86
CA ALA A 152 12.71 11.94 -5.44
C ALA A 152 12.60 10.54 -4.77
N GLY A 153 12.75 9.46 -5.53
CA GLY A 153 12.65 8.10 -5.02
C GLY A 153 11.46 7.33 -5.57
N TYR A 154 10.99 6.37 -4.80
CA TYR A 154 9.82 5.55 -5.11
C TYR A 154 8.74 5.74 -4.08
N PHE A 155 7.54 6.03 -4.55
CA PHE A 155 6.31 6.01 -3.75
C PHE A 155 5.71 4.61 -3.78
N HIS A 156 5.29 4.10 -2.65
CA HIS A 156 4.89 2.71 -2.53
C HIS A 156 3.42 2.58 -2.13
N LEU A 157 2.66 1.85 -2.95
CA LEU A 157 1.32 1.38 -2.64
C LEU A 157 1.41 -0.13 -2.42
N ALA A 158 1.19 -0.58 -1.19
CA ALA A 158 1.21 -1.99 -0.82
C ALA A 158 -0.20 -2.48 -0.50
N PHE A 159 -0.79 -3.23 -1.41
CA PHE A 159 -2.09 -3.87 -1.21
C PHE A 159 -1.93 -5.29 -0.68
N SER A 160 -2.81 -5.67 0.23
CA SER A 160 -2.98 -7.05 0.70
C SER A 160 -4.46 -7.40 0.67
N MET A 161 -4.79 -8.55 0.10
CA MET A 161 -6.15 -9.07 -0.02
C MET A 161 -6.15 -10.56 0.33
N PRO A 162 -6.02 -10.88 1.63
CA PRO A 162 -5.72 -12.23 2.09
C PRO A 162 -6.82 -13.24 1.79
N LEU A 163 -8.07 -12.80 1.65
CA LEU A 163 -9.20 -13.67 1.40
C LEU A 163 -9.48 -13.85 -0.10
N SER A 164 -9.57 -12.75 -0.84
CA SER A 164 -9.97 -12.77 -2.26
C SER A 164 -8.81 -13.06 -3.21
N GLY A 165 -7.59 -12.69 -2.85
CA GLY A 165 -6.43 -12.78 -3.73
C GLY A 165 -6.39 -11.71 -4.83
N THR A 166 -5.28 -11.68 -5.58
CA THR A 166 -5.05 -10.68 -6.63
C THR A 166 -5.88 -10.94 -7.90
N ASP A 167 -6.20 -12.20 -8.19
CA ASP A 167 -7.05 -12.59 -9.33
C ASP A 167 -8.54 -12.55 -8.92
N SER A 168 -9.04 -11.36 -8.62
CA SER A 168 -10.39 -11.14 -8.08
C SER A 168 -10.88 -9.73 -8.39
N PRO A 169 -12.19 -9.46 -8.23
CA PRO A 169 -12.71 -8.09 -8.31
C PRO A 169 -12.03 -7.11 -7.33
N MET A 170 -11.53 -7.60 -6.18
CA MET A 170 -10.74 -6.80 -5.25
C MET A 170 -9.39 -6.45 -5.85
N GLY A 171 -8.73 -7.39 -6.52
CA GLY A 171 -7.48 -7.13 -7.25
C GLY A 171 -7.66 -6.09 -8.34
N ASP A 172 -8.74 -6.19 -9.14
CA ASP A 172 -9.07 -5.21 -10.17
C ASP A 172 -9.33 -3.81 -9.57
N LEU A 173 -9.97 -3.74 -8.41
CA LEU A 173 -10.18 -2.49 -7.68
C LEU A 173 -8.85 -1.88 -7.22
N CYS A 174 -7.94 -2.68 -6.70
CA CYS A 174 -6.61 -2.24 -6.27
C CYS A 174 -5.78 -1.71 -7.46
N ASP A 175 -5.83 -2.38 -8.60
CA ASP A 175 -5.24 -1.90 -9.85
C ASP A 175 -5.83 -0.53 -10.25
N ALA A 176 -7.15 -0.39 -10.23
CA ALA A 176 -7.82 0.87 -10.55
C ALA A 176 -7.44 2.01 -9.58
N MET A 177 -7.31 1.70 -8.28
CA MET A 177 -6.84 2.66 -7.28
C MET A 177 -5.43 3.15 -7.63
N ALA A 178 -4.49 2.25 -7.93
CA ALA A 178 -3.12 2.61 -8.32
C ALA A 178 -3.09 3.50 -9.58
N HIS A 179 -3.92 3.21 -10.58
CA HIS A 179 -4.07 4.02 -11.80
C HIS A 179 -4.65 5.42 -11.54
N SER A 180 -5.32 5.62 -10.40
CA SER A 180 -5.88 6.93 -10.03
C SER A 180 -4.86 7.89 -9.42
N LEU A 181 -3.66 7.41 -9.06
CA LEU A 181 -2.64 8.25 -8.43
C LEU A 181 -2.25 9.42 -9.32
N ARG A 182 -2.18 10.60 -8.72
CA ARG A 182 -1.70 11.85 -9.33
C ARG A 182 -0.83 12.59 -8.34
N TRP A 183 0.21 13.23 -8.85
CA TRP A 183 1.06 14.14 -8.07
C TRP A 183 0.43 15.53 -7.97
N VAL A 184 0.74 16.23 -6.89
CA VAL A 184 0.30 17.61 -6.60
C VAL A 184 1.52 18.49 -6.32
#